data_dbb588c64ac47ccad90d228c532e6b6f
#
_entry.id   dbb588c64ac47ccad90d228c532e6b6f
#
_cell.length_a   1.000
_cell.length_b   1.000
_cell.length_c   1.000
_cell.angle_alpha   90.00
_cell.angle_beta   90.00
_cell.angle_gamma   90.00
#
_symmetry.space_group_name_H-M   'P 1'
#
loop_
_entity.id
_entity.type
_entity.pdbx_description
1 polymer ?
#
loop_
_entity_poly.entity_id
_entity_poly.type
_entity_poly.pdbx_seq_one_letter_code
_entity_poly.pdbx_strand_id
1 'polypeptide(L)'
;KMIRGVYAGRYHAIYNGEDVLHQYWTLRKKALIFDVPEKPIEISGPDATAFLDKVLTRKISELQEGRGLYALACTPQGGIFMDGVVFKFSNNKYWYVQADGDFETWLLAHTEGFDVSIKDPKSRVLQIQGPSSMDIMKELTDGKLDETLKYYRSGFYKIDNQRVYISRTGFTGELGYEIFCLGHETDHVSLWDKITSVGNKYGMEFSSTRSITIRRIEAGILGNLTDID
;
A
#
# COMPACT_ATOMS: atom_id res chain seq x y z
N LYS A 1 -11.34 12.40 -21.10
CA LYS A 1 -10.16 13.24 -20.75
C LYS A 1 -9.65 12.81 -19.40
N MET A 2 -8.39 12.40 -19.30
CA MET A 2 -7.76 12.00 -18.03
C MET A 2 -7.72 13.17 -17.06
N ILE A 3 -8.12 12.93 -15.80
CA ILE A 3 -7.97 13.85 -14.69
C ILE A 3 -6.85 13.31 -13.79
N ARG A 4 -5.88 14.15 -13.48
CA ARG A 4 -4.77 13.83 -12.60
C ARG A 4 -4.80 14.71 -11.36
N GLY A 5 -4.24 14.20 -10.26
CA GLY A 5 -4.04 14.92 -9.01
C GLY A 5 -2.68 14.65 -8.41
N VAL A 6 -2.42 15.30 -7.30
CA VAL A 6 -1.24 15.07 -6.46
C VAL A 6 -1.72 14.45 -5.15
N TYR A 7 -1.01 13.43 -4.69
CA TYR A 7 -1.25 12.74 -3.43
C TYR A 7 0.11 12.31 -2.85
N ALA A 8 0.40 12.68 -1.63
CA ALA A 8 1.71 12.44 -1.00
C ALA A 8 2.91 12.90 -1.87
N GLY A 9 2.75 14.02 -2.60
CA GLY A 9 3.74 14.55 -3.53
C GLY A 9 3.90 13.77 -4.84
N ARG A 10 3.00 12.83 -5.16
CA ARG A 10 3.04 12.00 -6.36
C ARG A 10 1.90 12.31 -7.31
N TYR A 11 2.20 12.41 -8.61
CA TYR A 11 1.16 12.47 -9.64
C TYR A 11 0.51 11.11 -9.83
N HIS A 12 -0.83 11.09 -9.87
CA HIS A 12 -1.59 9.89 -10.18
C HIS A 12 -2.86 10.19 -10.98
N ALA A 13 -3.45 9.15 -11.59
CA ALA A 13 -4.72 9.26 -12.29
C ALA A 13 -5.88 9.15 -11.29
N ILE A 14 -6.64 10.25 -11.15
CA ILE A 14 -7.90 10.25 -10.38
C ILE A 14 -9.02 9.64 -11.22
N TYR A 15 -9.02 9.92 -12.53
CA TYR A 15 -10.01 9.45 -13.47
C TYR A 15 -9.41 9.44 -14.88
N ASN A 16 -9.61 8.36 -15.62
CA ASN A 16 -9.05 8.21 -16.95
C ASN A 16 -10.10 8.01 -18.06
N GLY A 17 -11.38 8.30 -17.75
CA GLY A 17 -12.48 8.21 -18.71
C GLY A 17 -13.28 6.90 -18.64
N GLU A 18 -12.97 6.04 -17.65
CA GLU A 18 -13.66 4.77 -17.43
C GLU A 18 -15.12 4.94 -17.01
N ASP A 19 -15.96 3.96 -17.32
CA ASP A 19 -17.29 3.84 -16.73
C ASP A 19 -17.17 3.34 -15.29
N VAL A 20 -17.43 4.24 -14.33
CA VAL A 20 -17.27 3.99 -12.90
C VAL A 20 -18.18 2.86 -12.40
N LEU A 21 -19.39 2.72 -12.95
CA LEU A 21 -20.31 1.65 -12.59
C LEU A 21 -19.84 0.29 -13.10
N HIS A 22 -19.35 0.24 -14.35
CA HIS A 22 -18.73 -0.95 -14.90
C HIS A 22 -17.51 -1.38 -14.07
N GLN A 23 -16.62 -0.43 -13.73
CA GLN A 23 -15.44 -0.69 -12.90
C GLN A 23 -15.80 -1.17 -11.50
N TYR A 24 -16.83 -0.58 -10.88
CA TYR A 24 -17.35 -1.05 -9.59
C TYR A 24 -17.76 -2.53 -9.65
N TRP A 25 -18.53 -2.93 -10.68
CA TRP A 25 -18.95 -4.33 -10.81
C TRP A 25 -17.83 -5.27 -11.22
N THR A 26 -16.83 -4.80 -11.96
CA THR A 26 -15.61 -5.58 -12.26
C THR A 26 -14.83 -5.84 -10.97
N LEU A 27 -14.68 -4.82 -10.11
CA LEU A 27 -14.07 -4.98 -8.78
C LEU A 27 -14.79 -6.02 -7.92
N ARG A 28 -16.12 -6.00 -7.94
CA ARG A 28 -16.95 -6.91 -7.14
C ARG A 28 -16.98 -8.35 -7.64
N LYS A 29 -16.78 -8.57 -8.92
CA LYS A 29 -17.01 -9.88 -9.57
C LYS A 29 -15.75 -10.51 -10.15
N LYS A 30 -14.70 -9.73 -10.40
CA LYS A 30 -13.45 -10.15 -11.02
C LYS A 30 -12.25 -9.56 -10.28
N ALA A 31 -11.50 -8.69 -10.91
CA ALA A 31 -10.43 -7.91 -10.29
C ALA A 31 -10.19 -6.59 -11.04
N LEU A 32 -9.67 -5.62 -10.31
CA LEU A 32 -9.10 -4.40 -10.87
C LEU A 32 -7.64 -4.26 -10.45
N ILE A 33 -6.83 -3.68 -11.32
CA ILE A 33 -5.50 -3.17 -10.98
C ILE A 33 -5.53 -1.65 -10.90
N PHE A 34 -4.86 -1.12 -9.88
CA PHE A 34 -4.73 0.31 -9.63
C PHE A 34 -3.25 0.69 -9.49
N ASP A 35 -2.86 1.81 -10.09
CA ASP A 35 -1.61 2.51 -9.77
C ASP A 35 -1.94 3.52 -8.67
N VAL A 36 -1.56 3.19 -7.44
CA VAL A 36 -1.93 3.97 -6.26
C VAL A 36 -0.77 4.85 -5.78
N PRO A 37 -1.09 6.07 -5.33
CA PRO A 37 -0.07 7.06 -5.00
C PRO A 37 0.52 6.94 -3.60
N GLU A 38 0.09 5.98 -2.79
CA GLU A 38 0.60 5.79 -1.44
C GLU A 38 2.13 5.77 -1.42
N LYS A 39 2.70 6.44 -0.42
CA LYS A 39 4.15 6.62 -0.31
C LYS A 39 4.68 5.85 0.90
N PRO A 40 5.40 4.73 0.68
CA PRO A 40 6.21 4.15 1.75
C PRO A 40 7.30 5.11 2.21
N ILE A 41 7.51 5.18 3.51
CA ILE A 41 8.63 5.83 4.17
C ILE A 41 9.41 4.74 4.90
N GLU A 42 10.69 4.64 4.65
CA GLU A 42 11.56 3.71 5.37
C GLU A 42 12.07 4.35 6.65
N ILE A 43 11.88 3.65 7.76
CA ILE A 43 12.40 3.98 9.08
C ILE A 43 13.38 2.87 9.46
N SER A 44 14.66 3.22 9.67
CA SER A 44 15.68 2.23 9.98
C SER A 44 16.69 2.77 11.00
N GLY A 45 17.31 1.87 11.76
CA GLY A 45 18.30 2.21 12.79
C GLY A 45 18.07 1.43 14.07
N PRO A 46 19.03 1.45 15.00
CA PRO A 46 18.95 0.74 16.27
C PRO A 46 17.70 1.09 17.09
N ASP A 47 17.28 2.35 17.04
CA ASP A 47 16.14 2.86 17.82
C ASP A 47 14.83 2.89 17.03
N ALA A 48 14.77 2.30 15.83
CA ALA A 48 13.59 2.39 14.96
C ALA A 48 12.30 1.89 15.63
N THR A 49 12.37 0.80 16.40
CA THR A 49 11.22 0.27 17.14
C THR A 49 10.76 1.23 18.24
N ALA A 50 11.67 1.72 19.06
CA ALA A 50 11.37 2.64 20.17
C ALA A 50 10.85 3.99 19.63
N PHE A 51 11.43 4.48 18.55
CA PHE A 51 10.97 5.67 17.87
C PHE A 51 9.52 5.52 17.37
N LEU A 52 9.20 4.41 16.69
CA LEU A 52 7.85 4.16 16.20
C LEU A 52 6.84 3.94 17.34
N ASP A 53 7.23 3.31 18.45
CA ASP A 53 6.38 3.20 19.65
C ASP A 53 6.07 4.58 20.27
N LYS A 54 6.96 5.56 20.13
CA LYS A 54 6.72 6.94 20.60
C LYS A 54 5.81 7.74 19.69
N VAL A 55 5.95 7.59 18.37
CA VAL A 55 5.27 8.47 17.41
C VAL A 55 3.95 7.94 16.88
N LEU A 56 3.65 6.65 17.10
CA LEU A 56 2.42 6.00 16.66
C LEU A 56 1.54 5.57 17.82
N THR A 57 0.24 5.46 17.55
CA THR A 57 -0.77 5.08 18.55
C THR A 57 -0.81 3.59 18.89
N ARG A 58 0.06 2.78 18.26
CA ARG A 58 0.11 1.32 18.42
C ARG A 58 1.48 0.88 18.89
N LYS A 59 1.54 -0.21 19.66
CA LYS A 59 2.79 -0.84 20.09
C LYS A 59 3.48 -1.56 18.93
N ILE A 60 4.44 -0.91 18.32
CA ILE A 60 5.21 -1.45 17.20
C ILE A 60 6.23 -2.50 17.68
N SER A 61 6.67 -2.42 18.94
CA SER A 61 7.49 -3.44 19.59
C SER A 61 6.86 -4.84 19.59
N GLU A 62 5.52 -4.94 19.60
CA GLU A 62 4.79 -6.21 19.54
C GLU A 62 4.53 -6.69 18.10
N LEU A 63 4.84 -5.88 17.10
CA LEU A 63 4.64 -6.24 15.68
C LEU A 63 5.65 -7.30 15.24
N GLN A 64 5.16 -8.38 14.66
CA GLN A 64 5.99 -9.47 14.12
C GLN A 64 6.50 -9.14 12.71
N GLU A 65 7.65 -9.66 12.33
CA GLU A 65 8.16 -9.60 10.96
C GLU A 65 7.18 -10.24 9.96
N GLY A 66 7.11 -9.66 8.76
CA GLY A 66 6.18 -10.09 7.72
C GLY A 66 4.72 -9.80 8.04
N ARG A 67 4.46 -8.86 8.96
CA ARG A 67 3.12 -8.41 9.32
C ARG A 67 2.97 -6.91 9.16
N GLY A 68 1.79 -6.48 8.67
CA GLY A 68 1.36 -5.09 8.67
C GLY A 68 0.52 -4.76 9.90
N LEU A 69 0.46 -3.48 10.25
CA LEU A 69 -0.37 -2.95 11.32
C LEU A 69 -0.85 -1.54 10.95
N TYR A 70 -2.16 -1.34 10.92
CA TYR A 70 -2.72 0.00 10.78
C TYR A 70 -2.47 0.81 12.06
N ALA A 71 -1.85 1.98 11.91
CA ALA A 71 -1.46 2.83 13.02
C ALA A 71 -1.61 4.32 12.66
N LEU A 72 -2.04 5.11 13.64
CA LEU A 72 -2.20 6.55 13.53
C LEU A 72 -1.02 7.27 14.15
N ALA A 73 -0.70 8.45 13.63
CA ALA A 73 0.07 9.46 14.32
C ALA A 73 -0.87 10.60 14.71
N CYS A 74 -0.78 11.04 15.96
CA CYS A 74 -1.65 12.09 16.48
C CYS A 74 -0.85 13.32 16.93
N THR A 75 -1.46 14.49 16.83
CA THR A 75 -0.94 15.71 17.44
C THR A 75 -1.02 15.63 18.98
N PRO A 76 -0.29 16.49 19.73
CA PRO A 76 -0.40 16.54 21.21
C PRO A 76 -1.82 16.82 21.71
N GLN A 77 -2.68 17.42 20.88
CA GLN A 77 -4.08 17.71 21.21
C GLN A 77 -5.03 16.54 20.91
N GLY A 78 -4.50 15.45 20.32
CA GLY A 78 -5.26 14.24 20.01
C GLY A 78 -5.90 14.21 18.62
N GLY A 79 -5.71 15.24 17.79
CA GLY A 79 -6.14 15.23 16.38
C GLY A 79 -5.29 14.24 15.56
N ILE A 80 -5.90 13.59 14.58
CA ILE A 80 -5.19 12.65 13.70
C ILE A 80 -4.35 13.45 12.70
N PHE A 81 -3.04 13.27 12.76
CA PHE A 81 -2.12 13.89 11.81
C PHE A 81 -1.92 13.02 10.56
N MET A 82 -1.79 11.72 10.75
CA MET A 82 -1.57 10.77 9.65
C MET A 82 -2.10 9.39 10.01
N ASP A 83 -2.66 8.72 9.03
CA ASP A 83 -2.97 7.30 9.09
C ASP A 83 -2.15 6.51 8.08
N GLY A 84 -1.94 5.22 8.34
CA GLY A 84 -1.19 4.37 7.43
C GLY A 84 -0.94 2.97 7.97
N VAL A 85 -0.20 2.20 7.19
CA VAL A 85 0.16 0.82 7.55
C VAL A 85 1.66 0.71 7.77
N VAL A 86 2.04 0.20 8.94
CA VAL A 86 3.43 -0.15 9.27
C VAL A 86 3.70 -1.58 8.85
N PHE A 87 4.76 -1.81 8.08
CA PHE A 87 5.30 -3.14 7.80
C PHE A 87 6.65 -3.30 8.49
N LYS A 88 6.85 -4.44 9.16
CA LYS A 88 8.09 -4.77 9.84
C LYS A 88 8.91 -5.75 9.02
N PHE A 89 10.12 -5.34 8.64
CA PHE A 89 11.11 -6.20 7.96
C PHE A 89 12.09 -6.84 8.93
N SER A 90 12.47 -6.11 9.97
CA SER A 90 13.31 -6.55 11.08
C SER A 90 13.10 -5.61 12.29
N ASN A 91 13.77 -5.84 13.42
CA ASN A 91 13.69 -4.92 14.55
C ASN A 91 14.25 -3.52 14.27
N ASN A 92 15.08 -3.39 13.25
CA ASN A 92 15.76 -2.15 12.91
C ASN A 92 15.30 -1.60 11.55
N LYS A 93 14.22 -2.15 10.95
CA LYS A 93 13.77 -1.70 9.63
C LYS A 93 12.27 -1.88 9.44
N TYR A 94 11.62 -0.77 9.11
CA TYR A 94 10.18 -0.67 8.89
C TYR A 94 9.87 0.17 7.65
N TRP A 95 8.71 -0.08 7.05
CA TRP A 95 8.06 0.88 6.18
C TRP A 95 6.76 1.33 6.82
N TYR A 96 6.52 2.64 6.80
CA TYR A 96 5.23 3.23 7.04
C TYR A 96 4.65 3.68 5.71
N VAL A 97 3.56 3.09 5.27
CA VAL A 97 2.87 3.46 4.03
C VAL A 97 1.84 4.52 4.38
N GLN A 98 2.18 5.77 4.08
CA GLN A 98 1.37 6.94 4.44
C GLN A 98 0.21 7.17 3.46
N ALA A 99 -0.86 7.78 3.98
CA ALA A 99 -1.91 8.43 3.20
C ALA A 99 -1.43 9.77 2.60
N ASP A 100 -2.35 10.66 2.23
CA ASP A 100 -1.99 12.00 1.73
C ASP A 100 -1.33 12.86 2.81
N GLY A 101 -0.44 13.75 2.40
CA GLY A 101 0.29 14.63 3.30
C GLY A 101 1.80 14.40 3.29
N ASP A 102 2.53 15.05 4.21
CA ASP A 102 4.00 14.98 4.35
C ASP A 102 4.39 14.40 5.71
N PHE A 103 4.22 13.10 5.85
CA PHE A 103 4.58 12.42 7.09
C PHE A 103 6.10 12.23 7.23
N GLU A 104 6.85 12.21 6.13
CA GLU A 104 8.32 12.11 6.18
C GLU A 104 8.92 13.29 6.94
N THR A 105 8.52 14.52 6.63
CA THR A 105 8.96 15.72 7.35
C THR A 105 8.54 15.69 8.83
N TRP A 106 7.32 15.23 9.11
CA TRP A 106 6.85 15.10 10.49
C TRP A 106 7.69 14.09 11.28
N LEU A 107 8.00 12.92 10.70
CA LEU A 107 8.87 11.93 11.33
C LEU A 107 10.27 12.49 11.59
N LEU A 108 10.87 13.19 10.60
CA LEU A 108 12.18 13.83 10.76
C LEU A 108 12.22 14.83 11.93
N ALA A 109 11.14 15.58 12.14
CA ALA A 109 11.03 16.54 13.24
C ALA A 109 11.00 15.87 14.63
N HIS A 110 10.75 14.56 14.71
CA HIS A 110 10.63 13.81 15.98
C HIS A 110 11.82 12.91 16.25
N THR A 111 12.89 12.94 15.44
CA THR A 111 14.05 12.04 15.58
C THR A 111 14.98 12.39 16.74
N GLU A 112 14.82 13.54 17.40
CA GLU A 112 15.68 13.94 18.50
C GLU A 112 15.73 12.88 19.60
N GLY A 113 16.95 12.46 19.96
CA GLY A 113 17.21 11.43 20.97
C GLY A 113 17.09 9.99 20.47
N PHE A 114 16.92 9.76 19.15
CA PHE A 114 16.86 8.42 18.56
C PHE A 114 17.90 8.26 17.43
N ASP A 115 18.59 7.13 17.43
CA ASP A 115 19.45 6.72 16.31
C ASP A 115 18.61 6.05 15.22
N VAL A 116 18.01 6.88 14.37
CA VAL A 116 17.14 6.46 13.27
C VAL A 116 17.42 7.22 11.98
N SER A 117 17.24 6.56 10.87
CA SER A 117 17.26 7.11 9.52
C SER A 117 15.87 7.06 8.92
N ILE A 118 15.38 8.19 8.40
CA ILE A 118 14.11 8.33 7.72
C ILE A 118 14.38 8.64 6.24
N LYS A 119 13.80 7.89 5.31
CA LYS A 119 14.00 8.14 3.88
C LYS A 119 12.87 7.59 3.01
N ASP A 120 12.70 8.18 1.84
CA ASP A 120 11.84 7.63 0.77
C ASP A 120 12.58 6.46 0.08
N PRO A 121 12.10 5.21 0.18
CA PRO A 121 12.69 4.06 -0.50
C PRO A 121 12.45 4.07 -2.02
N LYS A 122 11.79 5.10 -2.57
CA LYS A 122 11.42 5.24 -3.99
C LYS A 122 10.51 4.10 -4.49
N SER A 123 9.81 3.43 -3.59
CA SER A 123 8.85 2.40 -3.93
C SER A 123 7.62 2.99 -4.62
N ARG A 124 7.09 2.26 -5.61
CA ARG A 124 5.79 2.49 -6.22
C ARG A 124 4.87 1.35 -5.83
N VAL A 125 3.58 1.63 -5.76
CA VAL A 125 2.60 0.67 -5.25
C VAL A 125 1.55 0.40 -6.33
N LEU A 126 1.34 -0.89 -6.61
CA LEU A 126 0.21 -1.36 -7.41
C LEU A 126 -0.74 -2.13 -6.50
N GLN A 127 -2.03 -1.97 -6.69
CA GLN A 127 -3.04 -2.78 -5.98
C GLN A 127 -3.79 -3.65 -6.98
N ILE A 128 -3.93 -4.94 -6.68
CA ILE A 128 -4.84 -5.86 -7.38
C ILE A 128 -5.92 -6.24 -6.38
N GLN A 129 -7.15 -5.85 -6.66
CA GLN A 129 -8.29 -5.99 -5.75
C GLN A 129 -9.45 -6.69 -6.45
N GLY A 130 -10.19 -7.51 -5.73
CA GLY A 130 -11.34 -8.26 -6.21
C GLY A 130 -11.19 -9.77 -6.06
N PRO A 131 -12.28 -10.56 -6.23
CA PRO A 131 -12.27 -12.00 -5.95
C PRO A 131 -11.25 -12.82 -6.75
N SER A 132 -10.92 -12.43 -7.99
CA SER A 132 -9.91 -13.12 -8.80
C SER A 132 -8.46 -12.78 -8.44
N SER A 133 -8.22 -11.86 -7.49
CA SER A 133 -6.86 -11.40 -7.15
C SER A 133 -5.96 -12.53 -6.65
N MET A 134 -6.50 -13.51 -5.91
CA MET A 134 -5.73 -14.67 -5.43
C MET A 134 -5.17 -15.50 -6.59
N ASP A 135 -6.01 -15.84 -7.56
CA ASP A 135 -5.60 -16.67 -8.70
C ASP A 135 -4.55 -15.95 -9.55
N ILE A 136 -4.75 -14.63 -9.74
CA ILE A 136 -3.78 -13.78 -10.43
C ILE A 136 -2.44 -13.78 -9.70
N MET A 137 -2.44 -13.54 -8.39
CA MET A 137 -1.21 -13.49 -7.60
C MET A 137 -0.52 -14.85 -7.52
N LYS A 138 -1.28 -15.93 -7.44
CA LYS A 138 -0.76 -17.30 -7.46
C LYS A 138 -0.03 -17.59 -8.77
N GLU A 139 -0.63 -17.23 -9.92
CA GLU A 139 0.03 -17.39 -11.24
C GLU A 139 1.25 -16.49 -11.36
N LEU A 140 1.17 -15.20 -10.95
CA LEU A 140 2.27 -14.25 -11.02
C LEU A 140 3.51 -14.67 -10.21
N THR A 141 3.32 -15.43 -9.14
CA THR A 141 4.38 -15.85 -8.22
C THR A 141 4.74 -17.34 -8.33
N ASP A 142 4.34 -18.00 -9.42
CA ASP A 142 4.57 -19.44 -9.64
C ASP A 142 4.08 -20.30 -8.46
N GLY A 143 2.94 -19.96 -7.89
CA GLY A 143 2.32 -20.64 -6.76
C GLY A 143 2.97 -20.39 -5.40
N LYS A 144 3.97 -19.52 -5.29
CA LYS A 144 4.64 -19.21 -4.02
C LYS A 144 3.81 -18.34 -3.08
N LEU A 145 2.88 -17.56 -3.64
CA LEU A 145 1.85 -16.86 -2.89
C LEU A 145 0.55 -17.64 -3.05
N ASP A 146 -0.06 -18.00 -1.93
CA ASP A 146 -1.29 -18.79 -1.86
C ASP A 146 -2.19 -18.35 -0.69
N GLU A 147 -3.18 -19.14 -0.36
CA GLU A 147 -4.17 -18.92 0.70
C GLU A 147 -3.56 -18.82 2.11
N THR A 148 -2.31 -19.25 2.28
CA THR A 148 -1.61 -19.17 3.58
C THR A 148 -1.19 -17.75 3.92
N LEU A 149 -1.02 -16.87 2.93
CA LEU A 149 -0.81 -15.45 3.16
C LEU A 149 -2.11 -14.80 3.66
N LYS A 150 -2.23 -14.63 4.97
CA LYS A 150 -3.43 -14.09 5.62
C LYS A 150 -3.48 -12.56 5.56
N TYR A 151 -4.65 -12.00 5.83
CA TYR A 151 -4.87 -10.56 5.88
C TYR A 151 -3.87 -9.87 6.81
N TYR A 152 -3.29 -8.75 6.39
CA TYR A 152 -2.16 -8.04 7.01
C TYR A 152 -0.86 -8.87 7.12
N ARG A 153 -0.73 -9.96 6.36
CA ARG A 153 0.56 -10.64 6.17
C ARG A 153 1.21 -10.19 4.88
N SER A 154 2.52 -10.24 4.87
CA SER A 154 3.34 -9.72 3.79
C SER A 154 4.67 -10.46 3.69
N GLY A 155 5.30 -10.36 2.54
CA GLY A 155 6.60 -11.00 2.29
C GLY A 155 7.23 -10.56 0.99
N PHE A 156 8.47 -10.99 0.78
CA PHE A 156 9.15 -10.81 -0.50
C PHE A 156 8.84 -11.97 -1.42
N TYR A 157 8.47 -11.62 -2.64
CA TYR A 157 8.17 -12.55 -3.73
C TYR A 157 8.92 -12.15 -4.99
N LYS A 158 8.87 -12.99 -6.00
CA LYS A 158 9.29 -12.64 -7.36
C LYS A 158 8.10 -12.70 -8.30
N ILE A 159 7.98 -11.68 -9.13
CA ILE A 159 7.12 -11.67 -10.31
C ILE A 159 8.06 -11.65 -11.50
N ASP A 160 8.03 -12.71 -12.30
CA ASP A 160 9.07 -12.97 -13.29
C ASP A 160 10.45 -13.00 -12.60
N ASN A 161 11.42 -12.22 -13.03
CA ASN A 161 12.74 -12.14 -12.39
C ASN A 161 12.86 -10.98 -11.38
N GLN A 162 11.81 -10.20 -11.17
CA GLN A 162 11.84 -9.01 -10.34
C GLN A 162 11.38 -9.30 -8.91
N ARG A 163 12.18 -8.87 -7.94
CA ARG A 163 11.83 -8.95 -6.53
C ARG A 163 10.87 -7.82 -6.17
N VAL A 164 9.78 -8.17 -5.52
CA VAL A 164 8.77 -7.23 -5.01
C VAL A 164 8.41 -7.57 -3.57
N TYR A 165 7.91 -6.59 -2.82
CA TYR A 165 7.28 -6.87 -1.53
C TYR A 165 5.77 -6.87 -1.73
N ILE A 166 5.09 -7.91 -1.23
CA ILE A 166 3.64 -8.07 -1.42
C ILE A 166 2.99 -8.21 -0.05
N SER A 167 1.90 -7.46 0.15
CA SER A 167 1.05 -7.61 1.31
C SER A 167 -0.38 -7.96 0.91
N ARG A 168 -1.07 -8.75 1.77
CA ARG A 168 -2.50 -8.98 1.63
C ARG A 168 -3.25 -7.88 2.37
N THR A 169 -3.27 -6.72 1.74
CA THR A 169 -3.92 -5.48 2.17
C THR A 169 -4.59 -4.80 0.98
N GLY A 170 -5.31 -3.72 1.22
CA GLY A 170 -5.96 -2.92 0.21
C GLY A 170 -7.00 -1.98 0.80
N PHE A 171 -7.47 -1.07 -0.01
CA PHE A 171 -8.38 0.02 0.39
C PHE A 171 -9.82 -0.17 -0.13
N THR A 172 -10.23 -1.44 -0.38
CA THR A 172 -11.53 -1.74 -0.99
C THR A 172 -12.45 -2.62 -0.14
N GLY A 173 -11.91 -3.28 0.89
CA GLY A 173 -12.63 -4.33 1.62
C GLY A 173 -12.90 -5.60 0.79
N GLU A 174 -12.40 -5.65 -0.46
CA GLU A 174 -12.36 -6.89 -1.24
C GLU A 174 -11.09 -7.68 -0.93
N LEU A 175 -11.07 -8.97 -1.33
CA LEU A 175 -9.83 -9.73 -1.38
C LEU A 175 -8.84 -9.00 -2.29
N GLY A 176 -7.62 -8.78 -1.83
CA GLY A 176 -6.66 -8.05 -2.62
C GLY A 176 -5.25 -8.02 -2.07
N TYR A 177 -4.37 -7.51 -2.90
CA TYR A 177 -2.94 -7.45 -2.64
C TYR A 177 -2.37 -6.11 -3.07
N GLU A 178 -1.39 -5.65 -2.32
CA GLU A 178 -0.55 -4.50 -2.66
C GLU A 178 0.83 -5.00 -3.01
N ILE A 179 1.34 -4.55 -4.16
CA ILE A 179 2.65 -4.90 -4.71
C ILE A 179 3.53 -3.66 -4.62
N PHE A 180 4.53 -3.71 -3.76
CA PHE A 180 5.49 -2.64 -3.56
C PHE A 180 6.74 -2.91 -4.38
N CYS A 181 7.01 -2.04 -5.33
CA CYS A 181 8.24 -2.05 -6.12
C CYS A 181 9.45 -1.66 -5.28
N LEU A 182 10.63 -2.22 -5.58
CA LEU A 182 11.85 -1.98 -4.81
C LEU A 182 12.71 -0.87 -5.45
N GLY A 183 12.22 0.38 -5.38
CA GLY A 183 12.98 1.56 -5.79
C GLY A 183 13.43 1.50 -7.24
N HIS A 184 14.73 1.74 -7.45
CA HIS A 184 15.34 1.76 -8.80
C HIS A 184 15.69 0.36 -9.35
N GLU A 185 15.52 -0.70 -8.55
CA GLU A 185 15.79 -2.08 -8.98
C GLU A 185 14.66 -2.64 -9.86
N THR A 186 13.49 -1.99 -9.89
CA THR A 186 12.31 -2.46 -10.60
C THR A 186 12.24 -1.88 -12.02
N ASP A 187 12.17 -2.75 -13.03
CA ASP A 187 11.69 -2.40 -14.36
C ASP A 187 10.16 -2.34 -14.34
N HIS A 188 9.65 -1.12 -14.13
CA HIS A 188 8.22 -0.86 -13.95
C HIS A 188 7.39 -1.23 -15.19
N VAL A 189 7.92 -1.06 -16.40
CA VAL A 189 7.21 -1.37 -17.64
C VAL A 189 7.05 -2.88 -17.79
N SER A 190 8.14 -3.61 -17.67
CA SER A 190 8.12 -5.07 -17.75
C SER A 190 7.24 -5.70 -16.66
N LEU A 191 7.31 -5.17 -15.43
CA LEU A 191 6.46 -5.62 -14.32
C LEU A 191 4.97 -5.38 -14.62
N TRP A 192 4.62 -4.19 -15.11
CA TRP A 192 3.25 -3.84 -15.50
C TRP A 192 2.72 -4.76 -16.60
N ASP A 193 3.51 -4.97 -17.66
CA ASP A 193 3.12 -5.81 -18.80
C ASP A 193 2.92 -7.27 -18.36
N LYS A 194 3.78 -7.78 -17.47
CA LYS A 194 3.63 -9.12 -16.90
C LYS A 194 2.33 -9.24 -16.08
N ILE A 195 2.08 -8.28 -15.19
CA ILE A 195 0.89 -8.29 -14.33
C ILE A 195 -0.38 -8.20 -15.17
N THR A 196 -0.42 -7.29 -16.13
CA THR A 196 -1.60 -7.09 -16.98
C THR A 196 -1.83 -8.28 -17.90
N SER A 197 -0.78 -8.87 -18.47
CA SER A 197 -0.87 -10.07 -19.30
C SER A 197 -1.49 -11.25 -18.54
N VAL A 198 -1.08 -11.49 -17.31
CA VAL A 198 -1.66 -12.54 -16.46
C VAL A 198 -3.08 -12.15 -16.04
N GLY A 199 -3.27 -10.93 -15.54
CA GLY A 199 -4.56 -10.46 -15.05
C GLY A 199 -5.68 -10.50 -16.09
N ASN A 200 -5.36 -10.20 -17.36
CA ASN A 200 -6.32 -10.26 -18.46
C ASN A 200 -6.97 -11.64 -18.62
N LYS A 201 -6.25 -12.73 -18.31
CA LYS A 201 -6.79 -14.11 -18.36
C LYS A 201 -7.95 -14.30 -17.37
N TYR A 202 -7.95 -13.52 -16.29
CA TYR A 202 -8.95 -13.56 -15.21
C TYR A 202 -9.96 -12.40 -15.32
N GLY A 203 -9.90 -11.64 -16.42
CA GLY A 203 -10.77 -10.50 -16.66
C GLY A 203 -10.48 -9.30 -15.77
N MET A 204 -9.22 -9.16 -15.33
CA MET A 204 -8.75 -7.96 -14.63
C MET A 204 -8.70 -6.76 -15.58
N GLU A 205 -9.14 -5.61 -15.10
CA GLU A 205 -9.08 -4.35 -15.84
C GLU A 205 -8.30 -3.29 -15.03
N PHE A 206 -7.72 -2.32 -15.74
CA PHE A 206 -7.14 -1.14 -15.10
C PHE A 206 -8.23 -0.16 -14.69
N SER A 207 -8.12 0.41 -13.50
CA SER A 207 -9.02 1.46 -13.02
C SER A 207 -8.27 2.57 -12.30
N SER A 208 -8.90 3.75 -12.29
CA SER A 208 -8.49 4.86 -11.45
C SER A 208 -9.12 4.78 -10.05
N THR A 209 -8.84 5.76 -9.20
CA THR A 209 -9.24 5.73 -7.78
C THR A 209 -10.75 5.90 -7.51
N ARG A 210 -11.58 6.24 -8.52
CA ARG A 210 -13.01 6.47 -8.29
C ARG A 210 -13.79 5.24 -7.84
N SER A 211 -13.51 4.07 -8.42
CA SER A 211 -14.15 2.82 -8.01
C SER A 211 -13.71 2.39 -6.60
N ILE A 212 -12.47 2.67 -6.22
CA ILE A 212 -11.97 2.48 -4.85
C ILE A 212 -12.78 3.31 -3.86
N THR A 213 -13.02 4.58 -4.17
CA THR A 213 -13.74 5.50 -3.26
C THR A 213 -15.13 4.99 -2.91
N ILE A 214 -15.90 4.49 -3.89
CA ILE A 214 -17.21 3.91 -3.64
C ILE A 214 -17.06 2.70 -2.73
N ARG A 215 -16.17 1.79 -3.06
CA ARG A 215 -16.05 0.51 -2.37
C ARG A 215 -15.50 0.62 -0.96
N ARG A 216 -14.52 1.52 -0.72
CA ARG A 216 -13.99 1.77 0.62
C ARG A 216 -15.07 2.29 1.56
N ILE A 217 -15.95 3.19 1.07
CA ILE A 217 -17.07 3.73 1.87
C ILE A 217 -18.03 2.60 2.27
N GLU A 218 -18.41 1.74 1.33
CA GLU A 218 -19.25 0.56 1.63
C GLU A 218 -18.61 -0.38 2.64
N ALA A 219 -17.28 -0.51 2.60
CA ALA A 219 -16.52 -1.33 3.54
C ALA A 219 -16.28 -0.66 4.90
N GLY A 220 -16.65 0.60 5.07
CA GLY A 220 -16.41 1.38 6.29
C GLY A 220 -14.95 1.77 6.49
N ILE A 221 -14.15 1.83 5.42
CA ILE A 221 -12.75 2.24 5.49
C ILE A 221 -12.67 3.76 5.36
N LEU A 222 -12.12 4.39 6.39
CA LEU A 222 -11.97 5.84 6.45
C LEU A 222 -10.81 6.33 5.59
N GLY A 223 -10.94 7.52 5.04
CA GLY A 223 -9.89 8.22 4.30
C GLY A 223 -9.38 9.42 5.07
N ASN A 224 -8.06 9.54 5.18
CA ASN A 224 -7.43 10.69 5.81
C ASN A 224 -7.79 11.99 5.05
N LEU A 225 -8.00 13.08 5.78
CA LEU A 225 -8.43 14.40 5.28
C LEU A 225 -9.80 14.40 4.56
N THR A 226 -10.45 13.25 4.45
CA THR A 226 -11.77 13.13 3.82
C THR A 226 -12.86 12.80 4.84
N ASP A 227 -12.58 11.87 5.72
CA ASP A 227 -13.54 11.35 6.73
C ASP A 227 -13.03 11.55 8.16
N ILE A 228 -11.72 11.74 8.33
CA ILE A 228 -11.01 11.92 9.61
C ILE A 228 -9.98 13.02 9.49
N ASP A 229 -9.83 13.82 10.57
CA ASP A 229 -8.89 14.93 10.73
C ASP A 229 -8.41 15.05 12.21
#